data_6d930de7ff272c4f41e42252b7af6ad9
#
_entry.id   6d930de7ff272c4f41e42252b7af6ad9
#
_cell.length_a   1.000
_cell.length_b   1.000
_cell.length_c   1.000
_cell.angle_alpha   90.00
_cell.angle_beta   90.00
_cell.angle_gamma   90.00
#
_symmetry.space_group_name_H-M   'P 1'
#
loop_
_entity.id
_entity.type
_entity.pdbx_description
1 polymer ?
#
loop_
_entity_poly.entity_id
_entity_poly.type
_entity_poly.pdbx_seq_one_letter_code
_entity_poly.pdbx_strand_id
1 'polypeptide(L)'
;SMAFIMGRLAPIVGEILQQGVEENVFVCEHPEQLAEILLSPIIFLLDPGLFTWTDQEVQMKLTALARMLEASLQAPINSFAFLYENWTTQRLNKKS
;
A
#
# COMPACT_ATOMS: atom_id res chain seq x y z
N SER A 1 9.15 -15.88 -3.90
CA SER A 1 8.36 -16.19 -2.70
C SER A 1 7.95 -14.90 -1.99
N MET A 2 6.98 -15.03 -1.12
CA MET A 2 6.50 -13.90 -0.32
C MET A 2 7.63 -13.29 0.52
N ALA A 3 8.48 -14.11 1.10
CA ALA A 3 9.61 -13.64 1.91
C ALA A 3 10.62 -12.84 1.07
N PHE A 4 10.86 -13.27 -0.18
CA PHE A 4 11.75 -12.55 -1.08
C PHE A 4 11.18 -11.17 -1.44
N ILE A 5 9.89 -11.13 -1.79
CA ILE A 5 9.21 -9.89 -2.15
C ILE A 5 9.22 -8.93 -0.94
N MET A 6 8.91 -9.45 0.24
CA MET A 6 8.92 -8.67 1.48
C MET A 6 10.28 -8.07 1.74
N GLY A 7 11.36 -8.87 1.61
CA GLY A 7 12.72 -8.41 1.84
C GLY A 7 13.16 -7.31 0.87
N ARG A 8 12.56 -7.26 -0.33
CA ARG A 8 12.86 -6.23 -1.32
C ARG A 8 12.02 -4.98 -1.15
N LEU A 9 10.74 -5.13 -0.82
CA LEU A 9 9.80 -4.01 -0.76
C LEU A 9 9.77 -3.30 0.59
N ALA A 10 9.91 -4.03 1.69
CA ALA A 10 9.79 -3.42 3.01
C ALA A 10 10.81 -2.29 3.25
N PRO A 11 12.09 -2.45 2.87
CA PRO A 11 13.03 -1.33 3.04
C PRO A 11 12.66 -0.11 2.22
N ILE A 12 12.15 -0.29 1.00
CA ILE A 12 11.75 0.81 0.13
C ILE A 12 10.58 1.57 0.74
N VAL A 13 9.55 0.85 1.18
CA VAL A 13 8.38 1.46 1.81
C VAL A 13 8.76 2.11 3.13
N GLY A 14 9.64 1.46 3.90
CA GLY A 14 10.15 2.01 5.15
C GLY A 14 10.86 3.35 4.96
N GLU A 15 11.66 3.47 3.91
CA GLU A 15 12.35 4.73 3.58
C GLU A 15 11.36 5.82 3.20
N ILE A 16 10.32 5.48 2.43
CA ILE A 16 9.28 6.45 2.06
C ILE A 16 8.56 6.96 3.31
N LEU A 17 8.22 6.07 4.23
CA LEU A 17 7.56 6.45 5.47
C LEU A 17 8.48 7.31 6.33
N GLN A 18 9.75 6.94 6.43
CA GLN A 18 10.73 7.70 7.21
C GLN A 18 10.90 9.10 6.64
N GLN A 19 10.98 9.23 5.32
CA GLN A 19 11.09 10.53 4.66
C GLN A 19 9.87 11.40 4.96
N GLY A 20 8.67 10.80 4.91
CA GLY A 20 7.44 11.53 5.24
C GLY A 20 7.41 12.01 6.69
N VAL A 21 7.95 11.22 7.61
CA VAL A 21 8.10 11.63 9.02
C VAL A 21 9.06 12.81 9.13
N GLU A 22 10.21 12.73 8.47
CA GLU A 22 11.21 13.80 8.50
C GLU A 22 10.68 15.10 7.90
N GLU A 23 9.83 14.99 6.89
CA GLU A 23 9.21 16.14 6.25
C GLU A 23 7.92 16.62 6.94
N ASN A 24 7.57 15.99 8.06
CA ASN A 24 6.36 16.32 8.84
C ASN A 24 5.06 16.09 8.07
N VAL A 25 5.08 15.17 7.12
CA VAL A 25 3.88 14.75 6.37
C VAL A 25 3.15 13.62 7.09
N PHE A 26 3.93 12.73 7.71
CA PHE A 26 3.41 11.58 8.45
C PHE A 26 3.84 11.59 9.91
N VAL A 27 3.03 10.94 10.76
CA VAL A 27 3.40 10.68 12.15
C VAL A 27 3.52 9.16 12.29
N CYS A 28 4.74 8.68 12.53
CA CYS A 28 5.01 7.26 12.64
C CYS A 28 6.26 7.01 13.47
N GLU A 29 6.11 6.27 14.56
CA GLU A 29 7.25 5.95 15.45
C GLU A 29 8.13 4.84 14.91
N HIS A 30 7.55 3.89 14.14
CA HIS A 30 8.27 2.70 13.69
C HIS A 30 8.04 2.46 12.19
N PRO A 31 8.67 3.29 11.33
CA PRO A 31 8.42 3.20 9.88
C PRO A 31 8.77 1.85 9.25
N GLU A 32 9.91 1.26 9.64
CA GLU A 32 10.32 -0.03 9.07
C GLU A 32 9.36 -1.14 9.44
N GLN A 33 8.98 -1.19 10.71
CA GLN A 33 8.07 -2.22 11.21
C GLN A 33 6.67 -2.03 10.62
N LEU A 34 6.24 -0.79 10.48
CA LEU A 34 4.95 -0.50 9.86
C LEU A 34 4.94 -0.98 8.41
N ALA A 35 6.03 -0.73 7.66
CA ALA A 35 6.15 -1.20 6.29
C ALA A 35 6.00 -2.72 6.21
N GLU A 36 6.66 -3.46 7.09
CA GLU A 36 6.57 -4.91 7.11
C GLU A 36 5.15 -5.39 7.43
N ILE A 37 4.53 -4.77 8.43
CA ILE A 37 3.17 -5.13 8.84
C ILE A 37 2.16 -4.86 7.74
N LEU A 38 2.33 -3.75 7.00
CA LEU A 38 1.41 -3.38 5.92
C LEU A 38 1.57 -4.27 4.70
N LEU A 39 2.81 -4.58 4.34
CA LEU A 39 3.08 -5.36 3.13
C LEU A 39 2.64 -6.81 3.25
N SER A 40 2.75 -7.41 4.42
CA SER A 40 2.42 -8.82 4.62
C SER A 40 0.98 -9.16 4.20
N PRO A 41 -0.04 -8.50 4.75
CA PRO A 41 -1.41 -8.81 4.34
C PRO A 41 -1.72 -8.39 2.90
N ILE A 42 -1.09 -7.34 2.39
CA ILE A 42 -1.31 -6.89 1.02
C ILE A 42 -0.81 -7.95 0.04
N ILE A 43 0.41 -8.42 0.22
CA ILE A 43 1.00 -9.45 -0.65
C ILE A 43 0.16 -10.72 -0.60
N PHE A 44 -0.28 -11.11 0.59
CA PHE A 44 -1.11 -12.29 0.78
C PHE A 44 -2.47 -12.14 0.08
N LEU A 45 -3.16 -11.02 0.30
CA LEU A 45 -4.51 -10.80 -0.24
C LEU A 45 -4.52 -10.65 -1.76
N LEU A 46 -3.45 -10.12 -2.34
CA LEU A 46 -3.38 -9.90 -3.78
C LEU A 46 -2.70 -11.03 -4.53
N ASP A 47 -2.37 -12.13 -3.87
CA ASP A 47 -1.74 -13.28 -4.50
C ASP A 47 -2.78 -14.01 -5.38
N PRO A 48 -2.61 -14.00 -6.71
CA PRO A 48 -3.58 -14.64 -7.61
C PRO A 48 -3.62 -16.16 -7.48
N GLY A 49 -2.63 -16.78 -6.86
CA GLY A 49 -2.63 -18.20 -6.57
C GLY A 49 -3.49 -18.59 -5.40
N LEU A 50 -3.85 -17.62 -4.53
CA LEU A 50 -4.66 -17.87 -3.34
C LEU A 50 -6.10 -17.38 -3.50
N PHE A 51 -6.28 -16.21 -4.12
CA PHE A 51 -7.59 -15.56 -4.22
C PHE A 51 -7.84 -15.08 -5.64
N THR A 52 -9.12 -15.12 -6.02
CA THR A 52 -9.55 -14.56 -7.30
C THR A 52 -10.51 -13.41 -7.03
N TRP A 53 -9.96 -12.19 -7.05
CA TRP A 53 -10.74 -10.97 -6.82
C TRP A 53 -11.11 -10.31 -8.14
N THR A 54 -12.30 -9.73 -8.21
CA THR A 54 -12.65 -8.85 -9.32
C THR A 54 -11.85 -7.55 -9.20
N ASP A 55 -11.74 -6.81 -10.30
CA ASP A 55 -11.06 -5.51 -10.28
C ASP A 55 -11.70 -4.56 -9.29
N GLN A 56 -13.04 -4.58 -9.21
CA GLN A 56 -13.77 -3.76 -8.25
C GLN A 56 -13.43 -4.12 -6.80
N GLU A 57 -13.33 -5.43 -6.51
CA GLU A 57 -12.97 -5.90 -5.17
C GLU A 57 -11.56 -5.46 -4.79
N VAL A 58 -10.60 -5.55 -5.72
CA VAL A 58 -9.23 -5.09 -5.48
C VAL A 58 -9.22 -3.59 -5.23
N GLN A 59 -9.93 -2.82 -6.05
CA GLN A 59 -9.99 -1.37 -5.88
C GLN A 59 -10.57 -0.99 -4.52
N MET A 60 -11.62 -1.67 -4.08
CA MET A 60 -12.23 -1.40 -2.77
C MET A 60 -11.26 -1.72 -1.64
N LYS A 61 -10.50 -2.81 -1.75
CA LYS A 61 -9.49 -3.17 -0.76
C LYS A 61 -8.37 -2.14 -0.69
N LEU A 62 -7.91 -1.67 -1.85
CA LEU A 62 -6.86 -0.65 -1.90
C LEU A 62 -7.35 0.69 -1.37
N THR A 63 -8.60 1.04 -1.63
CA THR A 63 -9.21 2.26 -1.08
C THR A 63 -9.29 2.19 0.45
N ALA A 64 -9.74 1.06 0.98
CA ALA A 64 -9.82 0.85 2.42
C ALA A 64 -8.43 0.95 3.05
N LEU A 65 -7.43 0.36 2.41
CA LEU A 65 -6.04 0.44 2.87
C LEU A 65 -5.55 1.89 2.89
N ALA A 66 -5.79 2.63 1.81
CA ALA A 66 -5.39 4.04 1.72
C ALA A 66 -5.99 4.87 2.86
N ARG A 67 -7.27 4.67 3.16
CA ARG A 67 -7.92 5.39 4.25
C ARG A 67 -7.37 4.99 5.61
N MET A 68 -7.09 3.72 5.80
CA MET A 68 -6.50 3.23 7.05
C MET A 68 -5.11 3.82 7.26
N LEU A 69 -4.31 3.90 6.20
CA LEU A 69 -2.97 4.48 6.27
C LEU A 69 -3.03 5.96 6.61
N GLU A 70 -3.91 6.72 5.94
CA GLU A 70 -4.07 8.15 6.21
C GLU A 70 -4.43 8.39 7.66
N ALA A 71 -5.38 7.63 8.19
CA ALA A 71 -5.79 7.77 9.59
C ALA A 71 -4.66 7.39 10.54
N SER A 72 -4.00 6.27 10.28
CA SER A 72 -2.93 5.74 11.12
C SER A 72 -1.72 6.66 11.18
N LEU A 73 -1.37 7.28 10.06
CA LEU A 73 -0.20 8.14 9.92
C LEU A 73 -0.53 9.61 10.16
N GLN A 74 -1.77 9.94 10.43
CA GLN A 74 -2.25 11.32 10.56
C GLN A 74 -1.92 12.15 9.31
N ALA A 75 -2.00 11.50 8.15
CA ALA A 75 -1.74 12.12 6.87
C ALA A 75 -3.03 12.79 6.35
N PRO A 76 -2.90 13.82 5.50
CA PRO A 76 -4.08 14.42 4.89
C PRO A 76 -4.88 13.41 4.09
N ILE A 77 -6.18 13.64 3.99
CA ILE A 77 -7.07 12.81 3.18
C ILE A 77 -6.56 12.79 1.74
N ASN A 78 -6.57 11.63 1.11
CA ASN A 78 -6.11 11.37 -0.26
C ASN A 78 -4.59 11.36 -0.43
N SER A 79 -3.80 11.41 0.65
CA SER A 79 -2.34 11.25 0.56
C SER A 79 -1.95 9.92 -0.07
N PHE A 80 -2.74 8.87 0.12
CA PHE A 80 -2.48 7.53 -0.40
C PHE A 80 -3.45 7.13 -1.52
N ALA A 81 -4.10 8.12 -2.15
CA ALA A 81 -5.03 7.85 -3.25
C ALA A 81 -4.35 7.18 -4.44
N PHE A 82 -3.03 7.38 -4.60
CA PHE A 82 -2.29 6.78 -5.70
C PHE A 82 -2.37 5.24 -5.68
N LEU A 83 -2.64 4.63 -4.53
CA LEU A 83 -2.73 3.17 -4.44
C LEU A 83 -3.85 2.61 -5.32
N TYR A 84 -5.02 3.22 -5.29
CA TYR A 84 -6.15 2.75 -6.10
C TYR A 84 -6.29 3.49 -7.42
N GLU A 85 -5.85 4.75 -7.51
CA GLU A 85 -5.90 5.51 -8.76
C GLU A 85 -4.97 4.90 -9.81
N ASN A 86 -3.73 4.56 -9.44
CA ASN A 86 -2.79 3.93 -10.33
C ASN A 86 -3.30 2.57 -10.81
N TRP A 87 -3.92 1.82 -9.93
CA TRP A 87 -4.49 0.53 -10.30
C TRP A 87 -5.58 0.71 -11.36
N THR A 88 -6.50 1.63 -11.14
CA THR A 88 -7.60 1.91 -12.06
C THR A 88 -7.06 2.35 -13.41
N THR A 89 -6.10 3.26 -13.45
CA THR A 89 -5.48 3.75 -14.69
C THR A 89 -4.82 2.63 -15.46
N GLN A 90 -4.04 1.78 -14.78
CA GLN A 90 -3.37 0.66 -15.43
C GLN A 90 -4.36 -0.33 -16.02
N ARG A 91 -5.45 -0.61 -15.33
CA ARG A 91 -6.47 -1.52 -15.84
C ARG A 91 -7.15 -0.96 -17.07
N LEU A 92 -7.46 0.33 -17.10
CA LEU A 92 -8.05 0.97 -18.26
C LEU A 92 -7.09 0.94 -19.47
N ASN A 93 -5.82 1.19 -19.24
CA ASN A 93 -4.81 1.16 -20.30
C ASN A 93 -4.66 -0.24 -20.90
N LYS A 94 -4.75 -1.29 -20.07
CA LYS A 94 -4.66 -2.66 -20.56
C LYS A 94 -5.86 -3.07 -21.40
N LYS A 95 -7.02 -2.48 -21.15
CA LYS A 95 -8.24 -2.79 -21.89
C LYS A 95 -8.32 -2.07 -23.23
N SER A 96 -7.58 -1.01 -23.38
CA SER A 96 -7.52 -0.26 -24.63
C SER A 96 -6.41 -0.78 -25.53
#